data_24888d1d6f5a97af4886899853557388
#
_entry.id   24888d1d6f5a97af4886899853557388
#
_cell.length_a   1.000
_cell.length_b   1.000
_cell.length_c   1.000
_cell.angle_alpha   90.00
_cell.angle_beta   90.00
_cell.angle_gamma   90.00
#
_symmetry.space_group_name_H-M   'P 1'
#
loop_
_entity.id
_entity.type
_entity.pdbx_description
1 polymer ?
#
loop_
_entity_poly.entity_id
_entity_poly.type
_entity_poly.pdbx_seq_one_letter_code
_entity_poly.pdbx_strand_id
1 'polypeptide(L)'
;MDGQSSRANGAGCKVTRDVEYSRAGVRFTSDDPRQRPLRLDIYHPPVTLRAAGGWPALILAFGGAFHRGSREDDTVQEDGPKNTPVAEYCRRFAERGYVCFSIDYRLIPEDPDPGTIPVLVNPDNVPRSRLDVVRRQMNLPPATSEMVANGIEAAAVDFTAAIGWVRANAVRLAVDPSRIAVGGFSAGGRSAMHAVFARQAEAAAVVCLSGYLGLDELKRHVSGLPGEPPVLALWGENDLDYVREQAPALVEHAGAVGLPVTAHRIPGVGHFYPASTALAPSADGPATVEHAIEAFLASTLQRARA
;
A
#
# COMPACT_ATOMS: atom_id res chain seq x y z
N MET A 1 30.49 9.05 -29.91
CA MET A 1 30.66 10.21 -29.00
C MET A 1 29.32 10.91 -28.94
N ASP A 2 28.49 10.55 -27.99
CA ASP A 2 27.28 11.30 -27.68
C ASP A 2 27.10 11.28 -26.17
N GLY A 3 27.49 12.43 -25.60
CA GLY A 3 27.43 12.68 -24.17
C GLY A 3 25.99 12.90 -23.72
N GLN A 4 25.43 11.94 -23.02
CA GLN A 4 24.24 12.17 -22.24
C GLN A 4 24.58 13.05 -21.03
N SER A 5 24.24 14.32 -21.15
CA SER A 5 24.28 15.32 -20.10
C SER A 5 23.31 14.95 -18.99
N SER A 6 23.79 14.33 -17.92
CA SER A 6 23.09 14.20 -16.67
C SER A 6 23.05 15.57 -15.99
N ARG A 7 21.95 16.30 -16.14
CA ARG A 7 21.68 17.46 -15.29
C ARG A 7 21.29 16.97 -13.90
N ALA A 8 22.28 16.89 -13.02
CA ALA A 8 22.07 16.74 -11.59
C ALA A 8 21.53 18.06 -11.02
N ASN A 9 20.21 18.17 -10.89
CA ASN A 9 19.61 19.14 -9.98
C ASN A 9 19.72 18.55 -8.56
N GLY A 10 20.67 19.02 -7.77
CA GLY A 10 20.98 18.52 -6.42
C GLY A 10 19.94 18.82 -5.33
N ALA A 11 18.69 19.12 -5.66
CA ALA A 11 17.64 19.49 -4.72
C ALA A 11 16.48 18.46 -4.62
N GLY A 12 16.39 17.46 -5.49
CA GLY A 12 15.31 16.48 -5.51
C GLY A 12 15.71 15.07 -5.03
N CYS A 13 14.74 14.21 -4.78
CA CYS A 13 14.98 12.81 -4.45
C CYS A 13 15.62 12.07 -5.64
N LYS A 14 16.55 11.14 -5.35
CA LYS A 14 17.12 10.23 -6.36
C LYS A 14 16.25 8.99 -6.45
N VAL A 15 15.97 8.50 -7.67
CA VAL A 15 15.20 7.28 -7.88
C VAL A 15 16.09 6.19 -8.48
N THR A 16 16.08 5.01 -7.84
CA THR A 16 16.64 3.77 -8.38
C THR A 16 15.50 2.88 -8.84
N ARG A 17 15.43 2.59 -10.15
CA ARG A 17 14.29 1.89 -10.74
C ARG A 17 14.56 0.41 -10.97
N ASP A 18 13.49 -0.36 -11.13
CA ASP A 18 13.51 -1.74 -11.62
C ASP A 18 14.31 -2.73 -10.75
N VAL A 19 14.38 -2.48 -9.44
CA VAL A 19 15.09 -3.37 -8.52
C VAL A 19 14.26 -4.62 -8.28
N GLU A 20 14.77 -5.79 -8.66
CA GLU A 20 14.11 -7.08 -8.39
C GLU A 20 14.19 -7.40 -6.89
N TYR A 21 13.02 -7.59 -6.26
CA TYR A 21 12.94 -7.95 -4.85
C TYR A 21 12.52 -9.40 -4.63
N SER A 22 11.87 -10.02 -5.62
CA SER A 22 11.44 -11.41 -5.56
C SER A 22 11.13 -11.95 -6.96
N ARG A 23 10.85 -13.23 -7.04
CA ARG A 23 10.24 -13.91 -8.20
C ARG A 23 9.05 -14.73 -7.72
N ALA A 24 7.98 -14.77 -8.53
CA ALA A 24 6.75 -15.46 -8.14
C ALA A 24 6.03 -16.08 -9.34
N GLY A 25 5.26 -17.15 -9.07
CA GLY A 25 4.56 -17.92 -10.09
C GLY A 25 3.38 -17.17 -10.71
N VAL A 26 3.29 -17.19 -12.03
CA VAL A 26 2.16 -16.71 -12.83
C VAL A 26 1.77 -17.78 -13.84
N ARG A 27 0.59 -17.64 -14.47
CA ARG A 27 0.00 -18.68 -15.33
C ARG A 27 -0.17 -20.01 -14.57
N PHE A 28 -0.60 -19.88 -13.31
CA PHE A 28 -0.62 -20.95 -12.33
C PHE A 28 -1.53 -22.12 -12.75
N THR A 29 -2.67 -21.80 -13.36
CA THR A 29 -3.64 -22.81 -13.82
C THR A 29 -3.40 -23.27 -15.26
N SER A 30 -2.40 -22.73 -15.94
CA SER A 30 -2.07 -23.07 -17.33
C SER A 30 -1.07 -24.25 -17.44
N ASP A 31 -0.98 -24.85 -18.63
CA ASP A 31 0.00 -25.92 -18.93
C ASP A 31 1.46 -25.41 -19.00
N ASP A 32 1.69 -24.10 -18.92
CA ASP A 32 3.01 -23.48 -19.00
C ASP A 32 3.19 -22.42 -17.88
N PRO A 33 3.26 -22.85 -16.61
CA PRO A 33 3.49 -21.94 -15.49
C PRO A 33 4.88 -21.31 -15.58
N ARG A 34 4.99 -20.03 -15.16
CA ARG A 34 6.22 -19.24 -15.27
C ARG A 34 6.54 -18.49 -14.00
N GLN A 35 7.81 -18.11 -13.87
CA GLN A 35 8.28 -17.19 -12.82
C GLN A 35 8.39 -15.77 -13.37
N ARG A 36 7.67 -14.83 -12.73
CA ARG A 36 7.74 -13.40 -13.02
C ARG A 36 8.67 -12.70 -12.02
N PRO A 37 9.61 -11.85 -12.45
CA PRO A 37 10.32 -10.98 -11.52
C PRO A 37 9.36 -9.94 -10.93
N LEU A 38 9.39 -9.76 -9.63
CA LEU A 38 8.70 -8.70 -8.90
C LEU A 38 9.69 -7.57 -8.62
N ARG A 39 9.33 -6.35 -8.98
CA ARG A 39 10.23 -5.20 -8.93
C ARG A 39 9.69 -4.10 -8.06
N LEU A 40 10.59 -3.25 -7.59
CA LEU A 40 10.29 -2.02 -6.87
C LEU A 40 11.17 -0.88 -7.38
N ASP A 41 10.67 0.34 -7.19
CA ASP A 41 11.42 1.57 -7.39
C ASP A 41 11.77 2.16 -6.01
N ILE A 42 13.02 2.59 -5.83
CA ILE A 42 13.53 3.15 -4.57
C ILE A 42 13.69 4.65 -4.73
N TYR A 43 13.02 5.41 -3.89
CA TYR A 43 13.11 6.86 -3.80
C TYR A 43 13.95 7.21 -2.59
N HIS A 44 15.13 7.78 -2.83
CA HIS A 44 16.09 8.12 -1.78
C HIS A 44 15.94 9.56 -1.34
N PRO A 45 16.08 9.86 -0.04
CA PRO A 45 16.14 11.23 0.45
C PRO A 45 17.23 12.05 -0.25
N PRO A 46 17.02 13.38 -0.40
CA PRO A 46 18.06 14.27 -0.90
C PRO A 46 19.36 14.13 -0.08
N VAL A 47 20.51 14.20 -0.77
CA VAL A 47 21.83 14.08 -0.13
C VAL A 47 22.13 15.19 0.90
N THR A 48 21.34 16.27 0.87
CA THR A 48 21.44 17.38 1.84
C THR A 48 20.86 17.02 3.21
N LEU A 49 19.98 16.02 3.27
CA LEU A 49 19.42 15.50 4.53
C LEU A 49 20.39 14.50 5.18
N ARG A 50 20.23 14.29 6.46
CA ARG A 50 21.02 13.31 7.25
C ARG A 50 20.10 12.57 8.20
N ALA A 51 20.36 11.28 8.38
CA ALA A 51 19.71 10.46 9.39
C ALA A 51 20.76 9.77 10.25
N ALA A 52 20.83 10.11 11.51
CA ALA A 52 21.64 9.34 12.45
C ALA A 52 20.99 7.98 12.69
N GLY A 53 21.70 6.88 12.38
CA GLY A 53 21.25 5.50 12.62
C GLY A 53 20.18 4.97 11.67
N GLY A 54 20.14 5.46 10.42
CA GLY A 54 19.26 5.00 9.36
C GLY A 54 17.98 5.84 9.19
N TRP A 55 17.43 5.80 7.98
CA TRP A 55 16.19 6.47 7.60
C TRP A 55 14.96 5.67 8.00
N PRO A 56 13.84 6.32 8.34
CA PRO A 56 12.55 5.62 8.28
C PRO A 56 12.25 5.22 6.84
N ALA A 57 11.47 4.16 6.66
CA ALA A 57 11.08 3.68 5.35
C ALA A 57 9.55 3.66 5.19
N LEU A 58 9.09 3.81 3.94
CA LEU A 58 7.69 3.71 3.56
C LEU A 58 7.57 2.84 2.30
N ILE A 59 6.91 1.68 2.42
CA ILE A 59 6.67 0.74 1.31
C ILE A 59 5.21 0.89 0.88
N LEU A 60 4.98 1.27 -0.38
CA LEU A 60 3.65 1.51 -0.92
C LEU A 60 3.36 0.62 -2.13
N ALA A 61 2.14 0.07 -2.16
CA ALA A 61 1.58 -0.63 -3.32
C ALA A 61 0.43 0.17 -3.95
N PHE A 62 0.35 0.11 -5.26
CA PHE A 62 -0.64 0.80 -6.08
C PHE A 62 -2.04 0.18 -5.99
N GLY A 63 -3.06 0.96 -6.38
CA GLY A 63 -4.44 0.51 -6.54
C GLY A 63 -4.70 -0.13 -7.91
N GLY A 64 -5.98 -0.43 -8.21
CA GLY A 64 -6.38 -0.94 -9.53
C GLY A 64 -7.20 -2.22 -9.50
N ALA A 65 -7.87 -2.50 -8.38
CA ALA A 65 -8.74 -3.67 -8.18
C ALA A 65 -8.02 -5.01 -8.48
N PHE A 66 -6.73 -5.11 -8.19
CA PHE A 66 -5.89 -6.27 -8.50
C PHE A 66 -5.82 -6.65 -9.99
N HIS A 67 -6.20 -5.74 -10.90
CA HIS A 67 -6.25 -6.01 -12.33
C HIS A 67 -5.33 -5.14 -13.17
N ARG A 68 -5.06 -3.93 -12.72
CA ARG A 68 -4.32 -2.90 -13.47
C ARG A 68 -3.55 -1.98 -12.49
N GLY A 69 -2.78 -1.06 -13.04
CA GLY A 69 -1.89 -0.17 -12.30
C GLY A 69 -0.44 -0.64 -12.39
N SER A 70 0.47 0.21 -12.00
CA SER A 70 1.89 -0.10 -11.90
C SER A 70 2.54 0.68 -10.76
N ARG A 71 3.74 0.26 -10.35
CA ARG A 71 4.55 0.98 -9.37
C ARG A 71 4.96 2.38 -9.83
N GLU A 72 4.89 2.65 -11.14
CA GLU A 72 5.28 3.94 -11.73
C GLU A 72 4.10 4.89 -11.80
N ASP A 73 2.90 4.36 -12.11
CA ASP A 73 1.69 5.16 -12.26
C ASP A 73 0.43 4.31 -12.03
N ASP A 74 -0.38 4.71 -11.06
CA ASP A 74 -1.72 4.20 -10.81
C ASP A 74 -2.76 5.33 -10.83
N THR A 75 -2.49 6.37 -11.63
CA THR A 75 -3.40 7.50 -11.78
C THR A 75 -4.71 7.08 -12.43
N VAL A 76 -5.80 7.38 -11.78
CA VAL A 76 -7.16 7.16 -12.25
C VAL A 76 -7.96 8.45 -12.11
N GLN A 77 -8.81 8.72 -13.08
CA GLN A 77 -9.79 9.79 -13.02
C GLN A 77 -11.17 9.21 -13.34
N GLU A 78 -12.02 9.16 -12.32
CA GLU A 78 -13.43 8.77 -12.43
C GLU A 78 -14.24 9.73 -11.57
N ASP A 79 -15.28 10.33 -12.15
CA ASP A 79 -16.27 11.21 -11.47
C ASP A 79 -15.71 12.23 -10.45
N GLY A 80 -14.50 12.73 -10.71
CA GLY A 80 -13.82 13.64 -9.78
C GLY A 80 -12.38 13.97 -10.18
N PRO A 81 -11.58 14.53 -9.26
CA PRO A 81 -10.17 14.80 -9.49
C PRO A 81 -9.37 13.49 -9.60
N LYS A 82 -8.23 13.56 -10.29
CA LYS A 82 -7.27 12.44 -10.33
C LYS A 82 -6.74 12.14 -8.92
N ASN A 83 -6.56 10.86 -8.60
CA ASN A 83 -5.81 10.49 -7.41
C ASN A 83 -4.33 10.86 -7.56
N THR A 84 -3.65 11.00 -6.42
CA THR A 84 -2.18 11.04 -6.40
C THR A 84 -1.67 9.60 -6.47
N PRO A 85 -0.85 9.25 -7.49
CA PRO A 85 -0.29 7.90 -7.59
C PRO A 85 0.70 7.60 -6.47
N VAL A 86 0.85 6.31 -6.11
CA VAL A 86 1.75 5.90 -5.02
C VAL A 86 3.21 6.29 -5.28
N ALA A 87 3.65 6.30 -6.53
CA ALA A 87 4.98 6.78 -6.92
C ALA A 87 5.21 8.25 -6.54
N GLU A 88 4.18 9.09 -6.67
CA GLU A 88 4.26 10.50 -6.28
C GLU A 88 4.27 10.66 -4.76
N TYR A 89 3.53 9.85 -4.00
CA TYR A 89 3.69 9.79 -2.54
C TYR A 89 5.12 9.39 -2.17
N CYS A 90 5.69 8.37 -2.81
CA CYS A 90 7.07 7.97 -2.58
C CYS A 90 8.06 9.10 -2.82
N ARG A 91 7.89 9.87 -3.91
CA ARG A 91 8.74 11.04 -4.21
C ARG A 91 8.64 12.10 -3.12
N ARG A 92 7.42 12.49 -2.73
CA ARG A 92 7.15 13.54 -1.73
C ARG A 92 7.68 13.16 -0.35
N PHE A 93 7.48 11.90 0.07
CA PHE A 93 7.98 11.44 1.37
C PHE A 93 9.49 11.23 1.36
N ALA A 94 10.11 10.89 0.23
CA ALA A 94 11.55 10.87 0.10
C ALA A 94 12.16 12.27 0.32
N GLU A 95 11.55 13.31 -0.22
CA GLU A 95 11.95 14.70 0.02
C GLU A 95 11.85 15.13 1.50
N ARG A 96 11.05 14.41 2.30
CA ARG A 96 10.90 14.61 3.75
C ARG A 96 11.78 13.70 4.62
N GLY A 97 12.66 12.93 3.99
CA GLY A 97 13.62 12.09 4.72
C GLY A 97 13.16 10.66 5.00
N TYR A 98 12.32 10.10 4.15
CA TYR A 98 12.01 8.67 4.13
C TYR A 98 12.71 7.98 2.96
N VAL A 99 13.19 6.76 3.14
CA VAL A 99 13.46 5.90 1.98
C VAL A 99 12.15 5.25 1.58
N CYS A 100 11.65 5.58 0.37
CA CYS A 100 10.34 5.09 -0.06
C CYS A 100 10.48 4.06 -1.17
N PHE A 101 9.54 3.12 -1.19
CA PHE A 101 9.52 2.01 -2.13
C PHE A 101 8.12 1.94 -2.76
N SER A 102 8.04 2.08 -4.09
CA SER A 102 6.85 1.74 -4.84
C SER A 102 7.02 0.34 -5.41
N ILE A 103 6.13 -0.59 -5.07
CA ILE A 103 6.30 -2.01 -5.37
C ILE A 103 5.34 -2.51 -6.44
N ASP A 104 5.80 -3.45 -7.27
CA ASP A 104 4.96 -4.34 -8.06
C ASP A 104 4.34 -5.41 -7.16
N TYR A 105 3.24 -5.96 -7.60
CA TYR A 105 2.66 -7.22 -7.13
C TYR A 105 1.91 -7.89 -8.29
N ARG A 106 1.65 -9.20 -8.20
CA ARG A 106 0.96 -9.95 -9.25
C ARG A 106 -0.52 -9.59 -9.29
N LEU A 107 -1.02 -9.48 -10.52
CA LEU A 107 -2.39 -9.11 -10.81
C LEU A 107 -3.23 -10.33 -11.21
N ILE A 108 -4.54 -10.28 -10.99
CA ILE A 108 -5.49 -11.36 -11.35
C ILE A 108 -5.34 -11.81 -12.81
N PRO A 109 -5.19 -10.90 -13.82
CA PRO A 109 -5.02 -11.32 -15.21
C PRO A 109 -3.74 -12.10 -15.50
N GLU A 110 -2.77 -12.10 -14.59
CA GLU A 110 -1.54 -12.87 -14.72
C GLU A 110 -1.71 -14.33 -14.26
N ASP A 111 -2.90 -14.69 -13.74
CA ASP A 111 -3.18 -16.01 -13.15
C ASP A 111 -2.11 -16.39 -12.12
N PRO A 112 -2.04 -15.67 -11.01
CA PRO A 112 -0.96 -15.80 -10.04
C PRO A 112 -1.13 -17.03 -9.14
N ASP A 113 -0.02 -17.68 -8.78
CA ASP A 113 0.04 -18.67 -7.72
C ASP A 113 -0.30 -18.03 -6.36
N PRO A 114 -1.38 -18.42 -5.67
CA PRO A 114 -1.80 -17.82 -4.41
C PRO A 114 -0.87 -18.12 -3.23
N GLY A 115 0.04 -19.09 -3.38
CA GLY A 115 0.81 -19.62 -2.26
C GLY A 115 0.00 -20.60 -1.39
N THR A 116 0.51 -20.90 -0.20
CA THR A 116 -0.02 -21.99 0.66
C THR A 116 -0.64 -21.53 1.98
N ILE A 117 -0.52 -20.23 2.33
CA ILE A 117 -1.04 -19.68 3.58
C ILE A 117 -2.11 -18.64 3.22
N PRO A 118 -3.41 -19.00 3.37
CA PRO A 118 -4.49 -18.10 2.98
C PRO A 118 -4.62 -16.91 3.94
N VAL A 119 -4.91 -15.74 3.36
CA VAL A 119 -5.25 -14.51 4.10
C VAL A 119 -6.75 -14.25 4.10
N LEU A 120 -7.47 -14.75 3.09
CA LEU A 120 -8.93 -14.66 3.01
C LEU A 120 -9.57 -15.70 3.94
N VAL A 121 -10.52 -15.27 4.76
CA VAL A 121 -11.31 -16.15 5.62
C VAL A 121 -12.49 -16.74 4.85
N ASN A 122 -13.15 -15.92 4.04
CA ASN A 122 -14.27 -16.33 3.20
C ASN A 122 -14.12 -15.70 1.81
N PRO A 123 -13.51 -16.42 0.84
CA PRO A 123 -13.30 -15.92 -0.51
C PRO A 123 -14.58 -15.51 -1.24
N ASP A 124 -15.71 -16.13 -0.95
CA ASP A 124 -16.99 -15.83 -1.61
C ASP A 124 -17.59 -14.49 -1.14
N ASN A 125 -17.17 -13.98 0.01
CA ASN A 125 -17.59 -12.68 0.54
C ASN A 125 -16.79 -11.49 -0.02
N VAL A 126 -15.85 -11.72 -0.93
CA VAL A 126 -15.08 -10.63 -1.55
C VAL A 126 -16.00 -9.79 -2.45
N PRO A 127 -16.16 -8.48 -2.18
CA PRO A 127 -17.00 -7.61 -3.02
C PRO A 127 -16.49 -7.55 -4.46
N ARG A 128 -17.40 -7.74 -5.42
CA ARG A 128 -17.06 -7.88 -6.84
C ARG A 128 -17.38 -6.66 -7.69
N SER A 129 -18.20 -5.75 -7.19
CA SER A 129 -18.74 -4.63 -7.97
C SER A 129 -17.63 -3.85 -8.70
N ARG A 130 -16.56 -3.48 -8.01
CA ARG A 130 -15.42 -2.76 -8.61
C ARG A 130 -14.60 -3.65 -9.54
N LEU A 131 -14.33 -4.89 -9.17
CA LEU A 131 -13.62 -5.87 -9.98
C LEU A 131 -14.30 -6.06 -11.33
N ASP A 132 -15.62 -6.24 -11.33
CA ASP A 132 -16.42 -6.47 -12.55
C ASP A 132 -16.45 -5.23 -13.45
N VAL A 133 -16.48 -4.02 -12.88
CA VAL A 133 -16.34 -2.76 -13.65
C VAL A 133 -14.99 -2.72 -14.36
N VAL A 134 -13.89 -2.95 -13.62
CA VAL A 134 -12.54 -2.90 -14.18
C VAL A 134 -12.34 -3.97 -15.26
N ARG A 135 -12.84 -5.19 -15.04
CA ARG A 135 -12.77 -6.24 -16.05
C ARG A 135 -13.50 -5.89 -17.35
N ARG A 136 -14.70 -5.32 -17.24
CA ARG A 136 -15.43 -4.81 -18.43
C ARG A 136 -14.65 -3.72 -19.17
N GLN A 137 -14.04 -2.78 -18.43
CA GLN A 137 -13.19 -1.74 -19.02
C GLN A 137 -11.96 -2.30 -19.74
N MET A 138 -11.43 -3.43 -19.27
CA MET A 138 -10.30 -4.14 -19.86
C MET A 138 -10.70 -5.17 -20.94
N ASN A 139 -12.00 -5.30 -21.28
CA ASN A 139 -12.55 -6.31 -22.18
C ASN A 139 -12.20 -7.75 -21.74
N LEU A 140 -12.14 -8.00 -20.43
CA LEU A 140 -11.91 -9.32 -19.85
C LEU A 140 -13.25 -10.00 -19.50
N PRO A 141 -13.35 -11.34 -19.62
CA PRO A 141 -14.52 -12.08 -19.17
C PRO A 141 -14.70 -11.95 -17.65
N PRO A 142 -15.90 -12.20 -17.08
CA PRO A 142 -16.11 -12.21 -15.63
C PRO A 142 -15.09 -13.11 -14.94
N ALA A 143 -14.56 -12.66 -13.77
CA ALA A 143 -13.67 -13.49 -12.97
C ALA A 143 -14.47 -14.54 -12.18
N THR A 144 -13.90 -15.69 -11.92
CA THR A 144 -14.41 -16.63 -10.92
C THR A 144 -14.03 -16.17 -9.51
N SER A 145 -14.70 -16.71 -8.47
CA SER A 145 -14.31 -16.43 -7.07
C SER A 145 -12.87 -16.89 -6.80
N GLU A 146 -12.49 -18.02 -7.37
CA GLU A 146 -11.13 -18.57 -7.27
C GLU A 146 -10.07 -17.62 -7.88
N MET A 147 -10.29 -17.11 -9.09
CA MET A 147 -9.37 -16.13 -9.70
C MET A 147 -9.18 -14.89 -8.83
N VAL A 148 -10.28 -14.41 -8.23
CA VAL A 148 -10.23 -13.23 -7.35
C VAL A 148 -9.48 -13.56 -6.07
N ALA A 149 -9.77 -14.71 -5.46
CA ALA A 149 -9.08 -15.17 -4.26
C ALA A 149 -7.57 -15.31 -4.54
N ASN A 150 -7.19 -16.04 -5.59
CA ASN A 150 -5.78 -16.25 -5.94
C ASN A 150 -5.03 -14.93 -6.14
N GLY A 151 -5.67 -13.93 -6.77
CA GLY A 151 -5.05 -12.61 -6.95
C GLY A 151 -4.82 -11.84 -5.66
N ILE A 152 -5.77 -11.89 -4.72
CA ILE A 152 -5.65 -11.22 -3.41
C ILE A 152 -4.60 -11.92 -2.55
N GLU A 153 -4.63 -13.26 -2.51
CA GLU A 153 -3.63 -14.08 -1.80
C GLU A 153 -2.21 -13.82 -2.33
N ALA A 154 -2.05 -13.84 -3.65
CA ALA A 154 -0.77 -13.58 -4.31
C ALA A 154 -0.24 -12.17 -4.00
N ALA A 155 -1.10 -11.15 -4.02
CA ALA A 155 -0.70 -9.78 -3.70
C ALA A 155 -0.23 -9.63 -2.24
N ALA A 156 -0.85 -10.36 -1.30
CA ALA A 156 -0.41 -10.39 0.09
C ALA A 156 0.95 -11.09 0.25
N VAL A 157 1.19 -12.19 -0.49
CA VAL A 157 2.50 -12.88 -0.56
C VAL A 157 3.57 -11.93 -1.07
N ASP A 158 3.30 -11.24 -2.18
CA ASP A 158 4.24 -10.35 -2.83
C ASP A 158 4.59 -9.14 -1.96
N PHE A 159 3.59 -8.56 -1.29
CA PHE A 159 3.85 -7.46 -0.35
C PHE A 159 4.69 -7.92 0.85
N THR A 160 4.41 -9.11 1.40
CA THR A 160 5.23 -9.73 2.47
C THR A 160 6.68 -9.90 2.02
N ALA A 161 6.90 -10.38 0.79
CA ALA A 161 8.24 -10.54 0.23
C ALA A 161 8.96 -9.19 0.07
N ALA A 162 8.25 -8.13 -0.32
CA ALA A 162 8.82 -6.78 -0.41
C ALA A 162 9.28 -6.25 0.96
N ILE A 163 8.47 -6.42 2.01
CA ILE A 163 8.85 -6.07 3.39
C ILE A 163 10.13 -6.83 3.79
N GLY A 164 10.13 -8.16 3.59
CA GLY A 164 11.29 -9.01 3.91
C GLY A 164 12.55 -8.58 3.16
N TRP A 165 12.43 -8.25 1.87
CA TRP A 165 13.56 -7.75 1.07
C TRP A 165 14.10 -6.42 1.59
N VAL A 166 13.24 -5.45 1.92
CA VAL A 166 13.67 -4.15 2.47
C VAL A 166 14.40 -4.35 3.80
N ARG A 167 13.88 -5.19 4.69
CA ARG A 167 14.51 -5.52 5.97
C ARG A 167 15.88 -6.18 5.79
N ALA A 168 15.96 -7.18 4.91
CA ALA A 168 17.22 -7.88 4.62
C ALA A 168 18.30 -6.96 4.01
N ASN A 169 17.89 -5.90 3.32
CA ASN A 169 18.77 -4.91 2.69
C ASN A 169 18.90 -3.59 3.49
N ALA A 170 18.37 -3.53 4.70
CA ALA A 170 18.26 -2.28 5.48
C ALA A 170 19.60 -1.54 5.62
N VAL A 171 20.67 -2.24 5.92
CA VAL A 171 22.02 -1.65 6.02
C VAL A 171 22.46 -1.00 4.70
N ARG A 172 22.33 -1.72 3.58
CA ARG A 172 22.72 -1.23 2.25
C ARG A 172 21.86 -0.03 1.82
N LEU A 173 20.61 0.01 2.25
CA LEU A 173 19.64 1.07 1.95
C LEU A 173 19.72 2.23 2.95
N ALA A 174 20.57 2.13 3.97
CA ALA A 174 20.60 3.06 5.10
C ALA A 174 19.22 3.24 5.78
N VAL A 175 18.41 2.18 5.83
CA VAL A 175 17.08 2.14 6.47
C VAL A 175 17.24 1.63 7.91
N ASP A 176 16.46 2.19 8.81
CA ASP A 176 16.27 1.66 10.16
C ASP A 176 15.16 0.58 10.11
N PRO A 177 15.47 -0.71 10.29
CA PRO A 177 14.48 -1.80 10.14
C PRO A 177 13.37 -1.77 11.21
N SER A 178 13.55 -1.01 12.29
CA SER A 178 12.50 -0.82 13.30
C SER A 178 11.50 0.27 12.92
N ARG A 179 11.76 1.03 11.86
CA ARG A 179 10.97 2.17 11.41
C ARG A 179 10.47 2.03 9.97
N ILE A 180 9.95 0.87 9.64
CA ILE A 180 9.37 0.58 8.32
C ILE A 180 7.85 0.67 8.42
N ALA A 181 7.26 1.68 7.75
CA ALA A 181 5.84 1.76 7.52
C ALA A 181 5.49 1.12 6.17
N VAL A 182 4.28 0.57 6.09
CA VAL A 182 3.76 -0.04 4.87
C VAL A 182 2.40 0.53 4.55
N GLY A 183 1.96 0.45 3.30
CA GLY A 183 0.65 0.93 2.95
C GLY A 183 0.36 0.87 1.46
N GLY A 184 -0.67 1.59 1.06
CA GLY A 184 -1.05 1.69 -0.34
C GLY A 184 -2.45 2.21 -0.53
N PHE A 185 -2.82 2.29 -1.80
CA PHE A 185 -4.13 2.76 -2.22
C PHE A 185 -5.00 1.58 -2.66
N SER A 186 -6.28 1.54 -2.20
CA SER A 186 -7.27 0.55 -2.63
C SER A 186 -6.77 -0.91 -2.48
N ALA A 187 -6.59 -1.64 -3.58
CA ALA A 187 -6.02 -2.98 -3.60
C ALA A 187 -4.64 -3.05 -2.91
N GLY A 188 -3.79 -2.04 -3.11
CA GLY A 188 -2.48 -1.94 -2.44
C GLY A 188 -2.58 -1.77 -0.94
N GLY A 189 -3.53 -0.95 -0.46
CA GLY A 189 -3.83 -0.79 0.96
C GLY A 189 -4.32 -2.10 1.61
N ARG A 190 -5.22 -2.82 0.91
CA ARG A 190 -5.66 -4.15 1.35
C ARG A 190 -4.52 -5.16 1.41
N SER A 191 -3.64 -5.17 0.40
CA SER A 191 -2.47 -6.06 0.36
C SER A 191 -1.51 -5.79 1.51
N ALA A 192 -1.26 -4.51 1.85
CA ALA A 192 -0.44 -4.12 2.98
C ALA A 192 -1.03 -4.61 4.32
N MET A 193 -2.34 -4.45 4.51
CA MET A 193 -3.02 -4.93 5.71
C MET A 193 -2.97 -6.46 5.82
N HIS A 194 -3.20 -7.20 4.72
CA HIS A 194 -3.05 -8.66 4.72
C HIS A 194 -1.61 -9.10 5.02
N ALA A 195 -0.61 -8.44 4.44
CA ALA A 195 0.79 -8.75 4.69
C ALA A 195 1.13 -8.61 6.19
N VAL A 196 0.64 -7.55 6.84
CA VAL A 196 0.93 -7.28 8.25
C VAL A 196 0.08 -8.15 9.18
N PHE A 197 -1.23 -8.11 9.06
CA PHE A 197 -2.12 -8.73 10.04
C PHE A 197 -2.35 -10.23 9.81
N ALA A 198 -2.47 -10.67 8.56
CA ALA A 198 -2.71 -12.08 8.26
C ALA A 198 -1.41 -12.89 8.10
N ARG A 199 -0.38 -12.29 7.49
CA ARG A 199 0.91 -12.94 7.25
C ARG A 199 1.98 -12.55 8.27
N GLN A 200 1.64 -11.67 9.22
CA GLN A 200 2.50 -11.25 10.34
C GLN A 200 3.86 -10.68 9.89
N ALA A 201 3.87 -9.97 8.75
CA ALA A 201 5.06 -9.25 8.31
C ALA A 201 5.33 -8.07 9.26
N GLU A 202 6.55 -7.95 9.74
CA GLU A 202 6.94 -6.93 10.71
C GLU A 202 6.94 -5.53 10.06
N ALA A 203 6.06 -4.65 10.53
CA ALA A 203 5.98 -3.25 10.19
C ALA A 203 5.75 -2.39 11.43
N ALA A 204 6.19 -1.14 11.41
CA ALA A 204 6.01 -0.20 12.50
C ALA A 204 4.71 0.61 12.40
N ALA A 205 4.11 0.69 11.21
CA ALA A 205 2.88 1.41 10.95
C ALA A 205 2.24 0.93 9.64
N VAL A 206 0.90 1.05 9.54
CA VAL A 206 0.16 0.77 8.29
C VAL A 206 -0.60 2.01 7.85
N VAL A 207 -0.47 2.39 6.55
CA VAL A 207 -1.22 3.47 5.90
C VAL A 207 -2.16 2.87 4.87
N CYS A 208 -3.46 2.88 5.15
CA CYS A 208 -4.50 2.31 4.31
C CYS A 208 -5.35 3.43 3.69
N LEU A 209 -5.17 3.68 2.38
CA LEU A 209 -5.89 4.69 1.62
C LEU A 209 -6.99 4.01 0.80
N SER A 210 -8.26 4.21 1.14
CA SER A 210 -9.44 3.58 0.50
C SER A 210 -9.32 2.06 0.34
N GLY A 211 -8.57 1.40 1.22
CA GLY A 211 -8.47 -0.04 1.35
C GLY A 211 -9.35 -0.55 2.49
N TYR A 212 -9.41 -1.88 2.64
CA TYR A 212 -10.21 -2.51 3.71
C TYR A 212 -9.74 -3.95 3.98
N LEU A 213 -10.11 -4.48 5.13
CA LEU A 213 -10.25 -5.92 5.38
C LEU A 213 -11.73 -6.24 5.58
N GLY A 214 -12.17 -7.40 5.12
CA GLY A 214 -13.51 -7.89 5.40
C GLY A 214 -13.72 -8.13 6.89
N LEU A 215 -14.98 -8.11 7.38
CA LEU A 215 -15.26 -8.27 8.81
C LEU A 215 -14.74 -9.60 9.38
N ASP A 216 -14.82 -10.67 8.58
CA ASP A 216 -14.31 -11.99 8.98
C ASP A 216 -12.77 -11.98 9.07
N GLU A 217 -12.11 -11.28 8.16
CA GLU A 217 -10.66 -11.07 8.16
C GLU A 217 -10.21 -10.21 9.35
N LEU A 218 -10.94 -9.12 9.65
CA LEU A 218 -10.69 -8.29 10.84
C LEU A 218 -10.74 -9.13 12.12
N LYS A 219 -11.82 -9.89 12.31
CA LYS A 219 -12.00 -10.75 13.49
C LYS A 219 -10.95 -11.86 13.59
N ARG A 220 -10.47 -12.35 12.47
CA ARG A 220 -9.49 -13.44 12.42
C ARG A 220 -8.07 -12.98 12.62
N HIS A 221 -7.69 -11.83 12.06
CA HIS A 221 -6.29 -11.45 11.90
C HIS A 221 -5.88 -10.24 12.72
N VAL A 222 -6.83 -9.39 13.14
CA VAL A 222 -6.55 -8.19 13.93
C VAL A 222 -6.94 -8.45 15.39
N SER A 223 -5.97 -8.59 16.25
CA SER A 223 -6.15 -9.05 17.63
C SER A 223 -5.84 -8.01 18.71
N GLY A 224 -5.18 -6.90 18.35
CA GLY A 224 -4.71 -5.88 19.31
C GLY A 224 -3.57 -6.38 20.20
N LEU A 225 -2.94 -7.49 19.84
CA LEU A 225 -1.80 -8.04 20.60
C LEU A 225 -0.58 -7.10 20.52
N PRO A 226 0.28 -7.09 21.57
CA PRO A 226 1.52 -6.35 21.53
C PRO A 226 2.38 -6.72 20.31
N GLY A 227 2.79 -5.69 19.55
CA GLY A 227 3.56 -5.85 18.32
C GLY A 227 2.76 -5.64 17.04
N GLU A 228 1.43 -5.65 17.09
CA GLU A 228 0.62 -5.21 15.96
C GLU A 228 0.75 -3.68 15.79
N PRO A 229 1.07 -3.20 14.56
CA PRO A 229 1.33 -1.78 14.34
C PRO A 229 0.05 -0.94 14.32
N PRO A 230 0.12 0.35 14.69
CA PRO A 230 -0.99 1.27 14.51
C PRO A 230 -1.34 1.45 13.03
N VAL A 231 -2.60 1.78 12.78
CA VAL A 231 -3.15 1.96 11.43
C VAL A 231 -3.64 3.39 11.23
N LEU A 232 -3.28 4.00 10.08
CA LEU A 232 -3.97 5.16 9.53
C LEU A 232 -4.93 4.67 8.45
N ALA A 233 -6.22 4.93 8.61
CA ALA A 233 -7.26 4.60 7.63
C ALA A 233 -7.89 5.88 7.09
N LEU A 234 -7.80 6.08 5.76
CA LEU A 234 -8.44 7.20 5.07
C LEU A 234 -9.36 6.66 3.97
N TRP A 235 -10.57 7.20 3.87
CA TRP A 235 -11.53 6.84 2.81
C TRP A 235 -12.45 8.01 2.46
N GLY A 236 -12.94 8.03 1.22
CA GLY A 236 -13.87 9.04 0.76
C GLY A 236 -15.26 8.89 1.38
N GLU A 237 -15.95 10.00 1.62
CA GLU A 237 -17.35 10.00 2.08
C GLU A 237 -18.27 9.26 1.11
N ASN A 238 -17.99 9.38 -0.20
CA ASN A 238 -18.71 8.74 -1.29
C ASN A 238 -17.84 7.61 -1.92
N ASP A 239 -17.01 6.94 -1.14
CA ASP A 239 -16.19 5.80 -1.57
C ASP A 239 -17.06 4.61 -2.02
N LEU A 240 -16.45 3.58 -2.54
CA LEU A 240 -17.12 2.33 -2.88
C LEU A 240 -17.92 1.79 -1.67
N ASP A 241 -19.12 1.25 -1.90
CA ASP A 241 -20.04 0.86 -0.82
C ASP A 241 -19.37 -0.01 0.24
N TYR A 242 -18.66 -1.04 -0.20
CA TYR A 242 -17.95 -1.94 0.71
C TYR A 242 -16.79 -1.28 1.46
N VAL A 243 -16.15 -0.22 0.92
CA VAL A 243 -15.13 0.55 1.65
C VAL A 243 -15.80 1.39 2.73
N ARG A 244 -16.95 2.02 2.42
CA ARG A 244 -17.74 2.80 3.38
C ARG A 244 -18.31 1.94 4.52
N GLU A 245 -18.54 0.66 4.27
CA GLU A 245 -18.99 -0.31 5.28
C GLU A 245 -17.82 -0.84 6.12
N GLN A 246 -16.73 -1.25 5.46
CA GLN A 246 -15.63 -1.95 6.13
C GLN A 246 -14.64 -1.01 6.85
N ALA A 247 -14.46 0.24 6.39
CA ALA A 247 -13.55 1.16 7.06
C ALA A 247 -14.05 1.57 8.46
N PRO A 248 -15.33 1.90 8.70
CA PRO A 248 -15.87 2.05 10.06
C PRO A 248 -15.79 0.75 10.89
N ALA A 249 -16.03 -0.42 10.28
CA ALA A 249 -15.92 -1.70 10.97
C ALA A 249 -14.48 -1.99 11.46
N LEU A 250 -13.46 -1.56 10.70
CA LEU A 250 -12.07 -1.58 11.17
C LEU A 250 -11.90 -0.73 12.43
N VAL A 251 -12.43 0.50 12.44
CA VAL A 251 -12.31 1.40 13.61
C VAL A 251 -13.00 0.82 14.83
N GLU A 252 -14.20 0.28 14.66
CA GLU A 252 -14.96 -0.36 15.73
C GLU A 252 -14.23 -1.59 16.29
N HIS A 253 -13.81 -2.50 15.42
CA HIS A 253 -13.10 -3.70 15.83
C HIS A 253 -11.77 -3.38 16.51
N ALA A 254 -10.98 -2.48 15.94
CA ALA A 254 -9.72 -2.01 16.51
C ALA A 254 -9.91 -1.42 17.91
N GLY A 255 -10.96 -0.59 18.11
CA GLY A 255 -11.32 -0.07 19.42
C GLY A 255 -11.66 -1.18 20.42
N ALA A 256 -12.37 -2.21 19.98
CA ALA A 256 -12.74 -3.35 20.83
C ALA A 256 -11.53 -4.20 21.26
N VAL A 257 -10.50 -4.32 20.42
CA VAL A 257 -9.30 -5.12 20.73
C VAL A 257 -8.11 -4.27 21.23
N GLY A 258 -8.23 -2.95 21.24
CA GLY A 258 -7.19 -2.04 21.72
C GLY A 258 -6.07 -1.76 20.69
N LEU A 259 -6.30 -2.01 19.39
CA LEU A 259 -5.37 -1.62 18.34
C LEU A 259 -5.48 -0.11 18.06
N PRO A 260 -4.37 0.67 18.09
CA PRO A 260 -4.43 2.09 17.76
C PRO A 260 -4.78 2.33 16.29
N VAL A 261 -5.89 3.04 16.03
CA VAL A 261 -6.30 3.46 14.68
C VAL A 261 -6.54 4.96 14.66
N THR A 262 -5.91 5.65 13.70
CA THR A 262 -6.26 7.01 13.31
C THR A 262 -7.10 6.93 12.04
N ALA A 263 -8.30 7.50 12.05
CA ALA A 263 -9.23 7.33 10.94
C ALA A 263 -9.79 8.68 10.48
N HIS A 264 -9.87 8.87 9.14
CA HIS A 264 -10.48 10.05 8.54
C HIS A 264 -11.39 9.68 7.37
N ARG A 265 -12.67 10.03 7.50
CA ARG A 265 -13.58 10.08 6.36
C ARG A 265 -13.41 11.43 5.67
N ILE A 266 -13.07 11.42 4.38
CA ILE A 266 -12.74 12.61 3.59
C ILE A 266 -14.04 13.16 2.98
N PRO A 267 -14.46 14.40 3.33
CA PRO A 267 -15.74 14.93 2.89
C PRO A 267 -15.84 15.11 1.37
N GLY A 268 -17.00 14.80 0.79
CA GLY A 268 -17.37 15.11 -0.58
C GLY A 268 -16.64 14.36 -1.68
N VAL A 269 -15.69 13.46 -1.36
CA VAL A 269 -14.92 12.72 -2.37
C VAL A 269 -15.36 11.26 -2.48
N GLY A 270 -15.15 10.68 -3.67
CA GLY A 270 -15.34 9.26 -3.96
C GLY A 270 -14.10 8.43 -3.63
N HIS A 271 -13.94 7.33 -4.38
CA HIS A 271 -12.82 6.40 -4.20
C HIS A 271 -11.46 7.00 -4.55
N PHE A 272 -11.42 7.93 -5.51
CA PHE A 272 -10.17 8.55 -5.99
C PHE A 272 -10.08 10.00 -5.51
N TYR A 273 -8.96 10.35 -4.90
CA TYR A 273 -8.70 11.70 -4.38
C TYR A 273 -7.19 12.02 -4.40
N PRO A 274 -6.82 13.29 -4.65
CA PRO A 274 -5.44 13.72 -4.57
C PRO A 274 -4.95 13.87 -3.14
N ALA A 275 -3.65 13.79 -2.94
CA ALA A 275 -2.99 14.00 -1.65
C ALA A 275 -3.29 15.38 -1.01
N SER A 276 -3.61 16.36 -1.84
CA SER A 276 -3.98 17.73 -1.43
C SER A 276 -5.43 17.88 -0.97
N THR A 277 -6.25 16.82 -1.05
CA THR A 277 -7.65 16.88 -0.61
C THR A 277 -7.72 17.24 0.87
N ALA A 278 -8.53 18.26 1.18
CA ALA A 278 -8.75 18.71 2.55
C ALA A 278 -9.54 17.67 3.35
N LEU A 279 -9.12 17.43 4.56
CA LEU A 279 -9.89 16.71 5.59
C LEU A 279 -10.89 17.66 6.23
N ALA A 280 -11.77 17.13 7.10
CA ALA A 280 -12.67 17.97 7.87
C ALA A 280 -11.86 19.01 8.68
N PRO A 281 -12.37 20.25 8.81
CA PRO A 281 -11.69 21.28 9.59
C PRO A 281 -11.39 20.80 11.02
N SER A 282 -10.17 21.04 11.48
CA SER A 282 -9.75 20.83 12.86
C SER A 282 -9.35 22.14 13.50
N ALA A 283 -9.17 22.16 14.83
CA ALA A 283 -8.71 23.33 15.57
C ALA A 283 -7.34 23.86 15.06
N ASP A 284 -6.52 22.97 14.50
CA ASP A 284 -5.17 23.29 13.99
C ASP A 284 -5.16 23.74 12.51
N GLY A 285 -6.33 23.95 11.90
CA GLY A 285 -6.50 24.38 10.50
C GLY A 285 -6.80 23.22 9.53
N PRO A 286 -6.88 23.52 8.22
CA PRO A 286 -7.21 22.52 7.22
C PRO A 286 -6.04 21.56 7.02
N ALA A 287 -6.17 20.34 7.55
CA ALA A 287 -5.27 19.24 7.24
C ALA A 287 -5.63 18.64 5.87
N THR A 288 -4.63 18.18 5.12
CA THR A 288 -4.83 17.42 3.88
C THR A 288 -4.57 15.94 4.11
N VAL A 289 -4.95 15.09 3.15
CA VAL A 289 -4.60 13.66 3.13
C VAL A 289 -3.09 13.47 3.35
N GLU A 290 -2.26 14.22 2.63
CA GLU A 290 -0.80 14.14 2.76
C GLU A 290 -0.32 14.55 4.15
N HIS A 291 -0.90 15.61 4.72
CA HIS A 291 -0.56 16.05 6.08
C HIS A 291 -0.94 15.01 7.14
N ALA A 292 -2.11 14.36 7.00
CA ALA A 292 -2.50 13.28 7.91
C ALA A 292 -1.54 12.10 7.88
N ILE A 293 -1.09 11.71 6.69
CA ILE A 293 -0.08 10.65 6.52
C ILE A 293 1.24 11.09 7.19
N GLU A 294 1.69 12.32 6.94
CA GLU A 294 2.93 12.85 7.52
C GLU A 294 2.88 12.90 9.05
N ALA A 295 1.81 13.43 9.62
CA ALA A 295 1.62 13.51 11.06
C ALA A 295 1.58 12.12 11.72
N PHE A 296 0.87 11.17 11.11
CA PHE A 296 0.79 9.79 11.58
C PHE A 296 2.18 9.11 11.53
N LEU A 297 2.89 9.19 10.42
CA LEU A 297 4.22 8.59 10.29
C LEU A 297 5.23 9.25 11.23
N ALA A 298 5.18 10.57 11.40
CA ALA A 298 6.05 11.28 12.34
C ALA A 298 5.82 10.83 13.77
N SER A 299 4.57 10.64 14.20
CA SER A 299 4.25 10.19 15.56
C SER A 299 4.60 8.73 15.82
N THR A 300 4.43 7.85 14.82
CA THR A 300 4.61 6.40 14.99
C THR A 300 6.04 5.93 14.72
N LEU A 301 6.78 6.61 13.83
CA LEU A 301 8.15 6.24 13.47
C LEU A 301 9.22 7.08 14.19
N GLN A 302 8.83 7.85 15.23
CA GLN A 302 9.82 8.52 16.08
C GLN A 302 10.69 7.47 16.77
N ARG A 303 12.00 7.72 16.82
CA ARG A 303 12.86 6.94 17.72
C ARG A 303 12.40 7.20 19.16
N ALA A 304 12.29 6.13 19.95
CA ALA A 304 12.30 6.31 21.39
C ALA A 304 13.51 7.19 21.73
N ARG A 305 13.27 8.34 22.38
CA ARG A 305 14.38 9.15 22.89
C ARG A 305 15.11 8.29 23.90
N ALA A 306 16.37 7.94 23.57
CA ALA A 306 17.25 7.20 24.44
C ALA A 306 17.53 8.00 25.73
#